data_a6226fd202cc70def845fb54f7397451
#
_entry.id   a6226fd202cc70def845fb54f7397451
#
_cell.length_a   1.000
_cell.length_b   1.000
_cell.length_c   1.000
_cell.angle_alpha   90.00
_cell.angle_beta   90.00
_cell.angle_gamma   90.00
#
_symmetry.space_group_name_H-M   'P 1'
#
loop_
_entity.id
_entity.type
_entity.pdbx_description
1 polymer ?
#
loop_
_entity_poly.entity_id
_entity_poly.type
_entity_poly.pdbx_seq_one_letter_code
_entity_poly.pdbx_strand_id
1 'polypeptide(L)'
;MSDLYEKTYNPDVLSCLANLSNDEVFTPPEIVNQMLDMLPESIWNDPEATFLDPACKSGVFLREIAKRLDKGLEPIIPDREERIEHIFKEQLYGIAITELTSLLSRRSVYCSKYPNCKYSIVEFDSAEGNIQFHRCEHTWINDRCKYCGASKSEYDRDTSLETYAYEFIHINDPKDVLPMKFDVIVGNPPYQLSDGGGTGSSAKPIYQHFVDQAKKLNPRYLAMIIPSRWFSGGKGLDKFRSEMLSDDRLSRLVDFENFRDVFPGVDLAGGACYFLWDRNHHG
;
A
#
# COMPACT_ATOMS: atom_id res chain seq x y z
N MET A 1 34.06 10.65 4.76
CA MET A 1 32.80 11.33 4.35
C MET A 1 31.87 10.44 3.54
N SER A 2 32.06 9.13 3.56
CA SER A 2 31.22 8.13 2.84
C SER A 2 30.09 7.54 3.68
N ASP A 3 30.02 7.83 4.95
CA ASP A 3 29.17 7.09 5.92
C ASP A 3 27.78 7.70 6.16
N LEU A 4 27.50 8.88 5.61
CA LEU A 4 26.20 9.58 5.77
C LEU A 4 25.12 9.11 4.80
N TYR A 5 25.53 8.49 3.69
CA TYR A 5 24.62 8.00 2.64
C TYR A 5 24.35 6.50 2.69
N GLU A 6 25.12 5.75 3.47
CA GLU A 6 24.98 4.29 3.60
C GLU A 6 24.10 3.86 4.78
N LYS A 7 23.83 4.75 5.73
CA LYS A 7 22.85 4.46 6.80
C LYS A 7 21.45 4.71 6.26
N THR A 8 20.72 3.66 6.09
CA THR A 8 19.25 3.69 5.90
C THR A 8 18.67 4.54 7.03
N TYR A 9 18.31 5.78 6.71
CA TYR A 9 17.71 6.68 7.66
C TYR A 9 16.28 6.18 7.93
N ASN A 10 16.12 5.49 9.05
CA ASN A 10 14.81 5.24 9.63
C ASN A 10 14.56 6.40 10.60
N PRO A 11 13.85 7.47 10.19
CA PRO A 11 13.70 8.63 11.05
C PRO A 11 12.86 8.25 12.27
N ASP A 12 13.33 8.61 13.46
CA ASP A 12 12.60 8.47 14.73
C ASP A 12 11.18 9.05 14.64
N VAL A 13 10.97 10.03 13.77
CA VAL A 13 9.67 10.63 13.46
C VAL A 13 8.68 9.62 12.85
N LEU A 14 9.13 8.74 11.95
CA LEU A 14 8.25 7.70 11.39
C LEU A 14 7.91 6.63 12.43
N SER A 15 8.87 6.30 13.29
CA SER A 15 8.64 5.41 14.43
C SER A 15 7.70 6.04 15.46
N CYS A 16 7.80 7.34 15.72
CA CYS A 16 6.89 8.08 16.57
C CYS A 16 5.47 8.15 15.97
N LEU A 17 5.35 8.35 14.65
CA LEU A 17 4.06 8.37 13.96
C LEU A 17 3.41 6.98 13.91
N ALA A 18 4.19 5.92 13.74
CA ALA A 18 3.70 4.54 13.80
C ALA A 18 3.17 4.19 15.20
N ASN A 19 3.71 4.80 16.26
CA ASN A 19 3.21 4.64 17.63
C ASN A 19 1.96 5.49 17.95
N LEU A 20 1.62 6.46 17.11
CA LEU A 20 0.42 7.31 17.29
C LEU A 20 -0.84 6.66 16.74
N SER A 21 -0.71 5.76 15.75
CA SER A 21 -1.81 4.91 15.31
C SER A 21 -1.32 3.46 15.25
N ASN A 22 -1.91 2.58 16.04
CA ASN A 22 -1.56 1.15 16.08
C ASN A 22 -1.76 0.43 14.72
N ASP A 23 -2.29 1.11 13.71
CA ASP A 23 -2.70 0.54 12.43
C ASP A 23 -1.76 0.92 11.27
N GLU A 24 -0.83 1.89 11.49
CA GLU A 24 0.08 2.37 10.45
C GLU A 24 1.48 1.77 10.57
N VAL A 25 1.65 0.54 10.14
CA VAL A 25 2.97 -0.09 10.05
C VAL A 25 3.67 0.35 8.77
N PHE A 26 4.87 0.95 8.90
CA PHE A 26 5.71 1.34 7.77
C PHE A 26 6.63 0.20 7.35
N THR A 27 6.66 -0.10 6.06
CA THR A 27 7.47 -1.19 5.53
C THR A 27 8.91 -0.73 5.34
N PRO A 28 9.90 -1.45 5.90
CA PRO A 28 11.31 -1.16 5.63
C PRO A 28 11.65 -1.31 4.15
N PRO A 29 12.55 -0.47 3.58
CA PRO A 29 12.95 -0.55 2.18
C PRO A 29 13.50 -1.92 1.77
N GLU A 30 14.15 -2.64 2.69
CA GLU A 30 14.69 -3.98 2.47
C GLU A 30 13.57 -4.97 2.16
N ILE A 31 12.49 -4.94 2.91
CA ILE A 31 11.30 -5.79 2.70
C ILE A 31 10.60 -5.42 1.39
N VAL A 32 10.45 -4.11 1.13
CA VAL A 32 9.89 -3.63 -0.16
C VAL A 32 10.70 -4.19 -1.31
N ASN A 33 12.02 -4.11 -1.26
CA ASN A 33 12.88 -4.62 -2.33
C ASN A 33 12.78 -6.14 -2.49
N GLN A 34 12.68 -6.92 -1.41
CA GLN A 34 12.42 -8.36 -1.49
C GLN A 34 11.08 -8.68 -2.17
N MET A 35 10.04 -7.89 -1.88
CA MET A 35 8.74 -8.05 -2.55
C MET A 35 8.84 -7.71 -4.05
N LEU A 36 9.53 -6.62 -4.40
CA LEU A 36 9.72 -6.20 -5.79
C LEU A 36 10.63 -7.17 -6.58
N ASP A 37 11.55 -7.88 -5.91
CA ASP A 37 12.40 -8.92 -6.52
C ASP A 37 11.60 -10.18 -6.93
N MET A 38 10.36 -10.33 -6.48
CA MET A 38 9.46 -11.39 -6.96
C MET A 38 8.91 -11.11 -8.36
N LEU A 39 8.88 -9.83 -8.79
CA LEU A 39 8.38 -9.44 -10.10
C LEU A 39 9.40 -9.79 -11.20
N PRO A 40 8.94 -10.09 -12.42
CA PRO A 40 9.84 -10.39 -13.52
C PRO A 40 10.64 -9.14 -13.96
N GLU A 41 11.90 -9.34 -14.32
CA GLU A 41 12.80 -8.24 -14.73
C GLU A 41 12.24 -7.41 -15.90
N SER A 42 11.47 -8.04 -16.80
CA SER A 42 10.87 -7.36 -17.95
C SER A 42 9.93 -6.23 -17.60
N ILE A 43 9.34 -6.24 -16.38
CA ILE A 43 8.41 -5.18 -15.96
C ILE A 43 9.13 -3.83 -15.76
N TRP A 44 10.41 -3.87 -15.39
CA TRP A 44 11.23 -2.68 -15.15
C TRP A 44 11.69 -1.99 -16.43
N ASN A 45 11.63 -2.71 -17.57
CA ASN A 45 12.03 -2.24 -18.90
C ASN A 45 10.82 -1.89 -19.78
N ASP A 46 9.61 -1.93 -19.23
CA ASP A 46 8.35 -1.68 -19.94
C ASP A 46 7.89 -0.23 -19.68
N PRO A 47 7.98 0.68 -20.65
CA PRO A 47 7.56 2.07 -20.47
C PRO A 47 6.04 2.23 -20.31
N GLU A 48 5.26 1.22 -20.70
CA GLU A 48 3.79 1.26 -20.57
C GLU A 48 3.29 0.63 -19.26
N ALA A 49 4.18 0.00 -18.47
CA ALA A 49 3.80 -0.65 -17.24
C ALA A 49 3.37 0.36 -16.17
N THR A 50 2.23 0.11 -15.55
CA THR A 50 1.63 0.99 -14.53
C THR A 50 1.58 0.32 -13.18
N PHE A 51 1.89 1.08 -12.13
CA PHE A 51 2.05 0.62 -10.76
C PHE A 51 1.13 1.38 -9.81
N LEU A 52 0.44 0.66 -8.93
CA LEU A 52 -0.43 1.22 -7.90
C LEU A 52 -0.03 0.75 -6.50
N ASP A 53 0.12 1.70 -5.57
CA ASP A 53 0.08 1.44 -4.12
C ASP A 53 -1.27 1.94 -3.58
N PRO A 54 -2.25 1.04 -3.32
CA PRO A 54 -3.60 1.43 -2.90
C PRO A 54 -3.71 1.74 -1.41
N ALA A 55 -2.60 1.65 -0.68
CA ALA A 55 -2.49 1.90 0.76
C ALA A 55 -1.23 2.71 1.09
N CYS A 56 -0.98 3.75 0.28
CA CYS A 56 0.24 4.52 0.33
C CYS A 56 0.37 5.26 1.67
N LYS A 57 1.47 5.03 2.37
CA LYS A 57 1.78 5.62 3.69
C LYS A 57 2.99 6.55 3.61
N SER A 58 4.20 5.98 3.58
CA SER A 58 5.45 6.76 3.42
C SER A 58 5.89 6.91 1.96
N GLY A 59 5.20 6.28 1.01
CA GLY A 59 5.57 6.26 -0.40
C GLY A 59 6.78 5.38 -0.73
N VAL A 60 7.20 4.52 0.21
CA VAL A 60 8.41 3.69 0.04
C VAL A 60 8.29 2.75 -1.16
N PHE A 61 7.12 2.12 -1.39
CA PHE A 61 6.92 1.24 -2.55
C PHE A 61 7.12 2.01 -3.85
N LEU A 62 6.44 3.14 -4.02
CA LEU A 62 6.54 3.96 -5.24
C LEU A 62 7.97 4.48 -5.45
N ARG A 63 8.66 4.86 -4.37
CA ARG A 63 10.05 5.32 -4.44
C ARG A 63 11.01 4.21 -4.90
N GLU A 64 10.88 2.99 -4.36
CA GLU A 64 11.74 1.87 -4.76
C GLU A 64 11.41 1.38 -6.18
N ILE A 65 10.15 1.46 -6.61
CA ILE A 65 9.73 1.22 -8.00
C ILE A 65 10.36 2.26 -8.93
N ALA A 66 10.27 3.56 -8.59
CA ALA A 66 10.88 4.63 -9.39
C ALA A 66 12.38 4.39 -9.66
N LYS A 67 13.13 3.96 -8.64
CA LYS A 67 14.57 3.64 -8.79
C LYS A 67 14.83 2.51 -9.77
N ARG A 68 13.97 1.48 -9.79
CA ARG A 68 14.08 0.34 -10.70
C ARG A 68 13.74 0.74 -12.13
N LEU A 69 12.67 1.51 -12.30
CA LEU A 69 12.26 2.05 -13.60
C LEU A 69 13.29 3.03 -14.16
N ASP A 70 13.86 3.95 -13.34
CA ASP A 70 14.91 4.87 -13.79
C ASP A 70 16.10 4.11 -14.41
N LYS A 71 16.49 2.99 -13.78
CA LYS A 71 17.55 2.12 -14.31
C LYS A 71 17.10 1.30 -15.52
N GLY A 72 15.90 0.70 -15.47
CA GLY A 72 15.42 -0.22 -16.50
C GLY A 72 15.04 0.49 -17.80
N LEU A 73 14.55 1.73 -17.72
CA LEU A 73 14.14 2.51 -18.89
C LEU A 73 15.27 3.35 -19.50
N GLU A 74 16.45 3.39 -18.91
CA GLU A 74 17.61 4.14 -19.45
C GLU A 74 17.92 3.82 -20.93
N PRO A 75 17.87 2.56 -21.38
CA PRO A 75 18.10 2.24 -22.79
C PRO A 75 16.98 2.70 -23.73
N ILE A 76 15.76 2.92 -23.22
CA ILE A 76 14.55 3.24 -24.00
C ILE A 76 14.32 4.75 -24.01
N ILE A 77 14.49 5.38 -22.86
CA ILE A 77 14.37 6.84 -22.65
C ILE A 77 15.72 7.32 -22.10
N PRO A 78 16.73 7.61 -22.97
CA PRO A 78 18.08 7.95 -22.51
C PRO A 78 18.17 9.27 -21.77
N ASP A 79 17.34 10.27 -22.14
CA ASP A 79 17.28 11.53 -21.41
C ASP A 79 16.67 11.30 -20.04
N ARG A 80 17.41 11.68 -18.99
CA ARG A 80 17.02 11.39 -17.64
C ARG A 80 15.87 12.26 -17.16
N GLU A 81 15.78 13.50 -17.61
CA GLU A 81 14.69 14.40 -17.20
C GLU A 81 13.37 13.90 -17.81
N GLU A 82 13.39 13.57 -19.10
CA GLU A 82 12.25 12.99 -19.81
C GLU A 82 11.84 11.64 -19.16
N ARG A 83 12.82 10.77 -18.85
CA ARG A 83 12.56 9.48 -18.21
C ARG A 83 11.93 9.62 -16.82
N ILE A 84 12.43 10.53 -16.00
CA ILE A 84 11.86 10.81 -14.68
C ILE A 84 10.45 11.38 -14.79
N GLU A 85 10.22 12.32 -15.71
CA GLU A 85 8.90 12.86 -15.95
C GLU A 85 7.91 11.77 -16.36
N HIS A 86 8.29 10.91 -17.32
CA HIS A 86 7.50 9.77 -17.75
C HIS A 86 7.16 8.82 -16.60
N ILE A 87 8.16 8.38 -15.82
CA ILE A 87 7.94 7.48 -14.68
C ILE A 87 6.92 8.05 -13.69
N PHE A 88 7.09 9.29 -13.29
CA PHE A 88 6.25 9.87 -12.25
C PHE A 88 4.87 10.28 -12.73
N LYS A 89 4.71 10.68 -13.99
CA LYS A 89 3.41 11.09 -14.54
C LYS A 89 2.59 9.93 -15.07
N GLU A 90 3.24 8.94 -15.71
CA GLU A 90 2.53 7.92 -16.48
C GLU A 90 2.53 6.52 -15.83
N GLN A 91 3.50 6.23 -14.93
CA GLN A 91 3.65 4.86 -14.42
C GLN A 91 3.32 4.70 -12.94
N LEU A 92 3.50 5.73 -12.10
CA LEU A 92 3.38 5.60 -10.64
C LEU A 92 2.11 6.25 -10.10
N TYR A 93 1.32 5.47 -9.36
CA TYR A 93 0.05 5.89 -8.77
C TYR A 93 -0.06 5.43 -7.32
N GLY A 94 -0.71 6.22 -6.48
CA GLY A 94 -0.94 5.87 -5.08
C GLY A 94 -2.27 6.39 -4.55
N ILE A 95 -2.87 5.66 -3.63
CA ILE A 95 -3.99 6.12 -2.81
C ILE A 95 -3.50 6.16 -1.37
N ALA A 96 -3.42 7.35 -0.81
CA ALA A 96 -3.03 7.51 0.58
C ALA A 96 -4.18 7.14 1.53
N ILE A 97 -3.84 6.58 2.69
CA ILE A 97 -4.85 6.14 3.66
C ILE A 97 -5.34 7.25 4.58
N THR A 98 -4.53 8.30 4.78
CA THR A 98 -4.87 9.50 5.55
C THR A 98 -4.32 10.76 4.87
N GLU A 99 -4.81 11.94 5.28
CA GLU A 99 -4.25 13.20 4.79
C GLU A 99 -2.76 13.32 5.12
N LEU A 100 -2.36 12.94 6.35
CA LEU A 100 -0.97 12.96 6.77
C LEU A 100 -0.09 12.08 5.90
N THR A 101 -0.52 10.84 5.63
CA THR A 101 0.23 9.91 4.79
C THR A 101 0.29 10.36 3.33
N SER A 102 -0.70 11.11 2.83
CA SER A 102 -0.64 11.71 1.50
C SER A 102 0.50 12.73 1.39
N LEU A 103 0.64 13.60 2.41
CA LEU A 103 1.72 14.59 2.46
C LEU A 103 3.11 13.94 2.62
N LEU A 104 3.18 12.87 3.44
CA LEU A 104 4.42 12.11 3.64
C LEU A 104 4.87 11.40 2.35
N SER A 105 3.95 10.70 1.70
CA SER A 105 4.25 9.96 0.48
C SER A 105 4.63 10.89 -0.67
N ARG A 106 3.90 11.99 -0.88
CA ARG A 106 4.25 13.01 -1.87
C ARG A 106 5.64 13.58 -1.61
N ARG A 107 5.96 13.91 -0.36
CA ARG A 107 7.28 14.42 0.01
C ARG A 107 8.39 13.39 -0.22
N SER A 108 8.13 12.13 0.05
CA SER A 108 9.07 11.02 -0.17
C SER A 108 9.31 10.73 -1.66
N VAL A 109 8.25 10.81 -2.47
CA VAL A 109 8.25 10.45 -3.90
C VAL A 109 8.60 11.65 -4.77
N TYR A 110 7.98 12.81 -4.53
CA TYR A 110 8.12 14.00 -5.37
C TYR A 110 9.07 15.06 -4.82
N CYS A 111 9.68 14.84 -3.64
CA CYS A 111 10.44 15.84 -2.88
C CYS A 111 9.61 17.05 -2.41
N SER A 112 8.32 17.07 -2.66
CA SER A 112 7.37 18.13 -2.32
C SER A 112 6.04 17.56 -1.80
N LYS A 113 5.40 18.25 -0.84
CA LYS A 113 4.03 17.94 -0.41
C LYS A 113 3.00 18.25 -1.48
N TYR A 114 3.30 19.27 -2.31
CA TYR A 114 2.44 19.80 -3.36
C TYR A 114 3.24 19.81 -4.65
N PRO A 115 3.13 18.76 -5.48
CA PRO A 115 4.00 18.59 -6.65
C PRO A 115 3.69 19.54 -7.82
N ASN A 116 2.70 20.42 -7.70
CA ASN A 116 2.44 21.51 -8.62
C ASN A 116 3.34 22.73 -8.36
N CYS A 117 4.60 22.50 -8.06
CA CYS A 117 5.56 23.57 -7.80
C CYS A 117 6.95 23.22 -8.36
N LYS A 118 7.71 24.27 -8.69
CA LYS A 118 9.07 24.18 -9.26
C LYS A 118 10.12 23.45 -8.39
N TYR A 119 9.79 23.14 -7.15
CA TYR A 119 10.68 22.41 -6.23
C TYR A 119 10.38 20.91 -6.20
N SER A 120 9.32 20.48 -6.88
CA SER A 120 9.05 19.06 -7.10
C SER A 120 10.06 18.47 -8.08
N ILE A 121 10.36 17.18 -7.94
CA ILE A 121 11.21 16.46 -8.89
C ILE A 121 10.59 16.45 -10.29
N VAL A 122 9.25 16.42 -10.34
CA VAL A 122 8.42 16.59 -11.54
C VAL A 122 7.28 17.53 -11.18
N GLU A 123 7.01 18.51 -12.02
CA GLU A 123 5.90 19.43 -11.82
C GLU A 123 4.61 18.84 -12.41
N PHE A 124 3.56 18.76 -11.59
CA PHE A 124 2.23 18.31 -11.97
C PHE A 124 1.27 19.49 -12.06
N ASP A 125 0.17 19.33 -12.80
CA ASP A 125 -0.89 20.35 -12.85
C ASP A 125 -1.69 20.40 -11.53
N SER A 126 -1.83 19.25 -10.85
CA SER A 126 -2.54 19.17 -9.58
C SER A 126 -1.61 19.24 -8.37
N ALA A 127 -2.14 19.69 -7.24
CA ALA A 127 -1.42 19.71 -5.97
C ALA A 127 -1.19 18.30 -5.37
N GLU A 128 -1.80 17.27 -5.93
CA GLU A 128 -1.70 15.90 -5.46
C GLU A 128 -0.79 15.04 -6.32
N GLY A 129 -0.59 15.42 -7.59
CA GLY A 129 0.02 14.53 -8.58
C GLY A 129 -0.78 13.24 -8.72
N ASN A 130 -0.08 12.12 -8.80
CA ASN A 130 -0.69 10.79 -8.88
C ASN A 130 -0.82 10.07 -7.53
N ILE A 131 -0.54 10.75 -6.40
CA ILE A 131 -0.76 10.21 -5.06
C ILE A 131 -1.96 10.95 -4.45
N GLN A 132 -3.13 10.35 -4.58
CA GLN A 132 -4.40 10.96 -4.21
C GLN A 132 -4.80 10.60 -2.77
N PHE A 133 -5.57 11.47 -2.16
CA PHE A 133 -6.27 11.21 -0.92
C PHE A 133 -7.64 11.85 -0.96
N HIS A 134 -8.69 11.04 -0.84
CA HIS A 134 -10.05 11.52 -0.67
C HIS A 134 -10.60 11.02 0.65
N ARG A 135 -11.02 11.96 1.48
CA ARG A 135 -11.70 11.62 2.72
C ARG A 135 -13.05 11.00 2.37
N CYS A 136 -13.32 9.81 2.90
CA CYS A 136 -14.60 9.15 2.77
C CYS A 136 -15.20 8.83 4.14
N GLU A 137 -16.47 8.53 4.15
CA GLU A 137 -17.23 8.20 5.35
C GLU A 137 -17.70 6.74 5.29
N HIS A 138 -17.94 6.16 6.47
CA HIS A 138 -18.52 4.82 6.54
C HIS A 138 -19.99 4.83 6.04
N THR A 139 -20.36 3.80 5.30
CA THR A 139 -21.75 3.55 4.89
C THR A 139 -22.44 2.63 5.88
N TRP A 140 -23.30 3.17 6.74
CA TRP A 140 -23.93 2.45 7.82
C TRP A 140 -25.17 1.66 7.38
N ILE A 141 -25.21 0.37 7.73
CA ILE A 141 -26.37 -0.53 7.58
C ILE A 141 -26.50 -1.29 8.91
N ASN A 142 -27.62 -1.13 9.62
CA ASN A 142 -27.86 -1.78 10.91
C ASN A 142 -26.68 -1.61 11.89
N ASP A 143 -26.23 -0.36 12.07
CA ASP A 143 -25.14 0.05 12.97
C ASP A 143 -23.77 -0.57 12.63
N ARG A 144 -23.60 -1.08 11.40
CA ARG A 144 -22.33 -1.56 10.90
C ARG A 144 -22.01 -0.99 9.53
N CYS A 145 -20.72 -0.74 9.28
CA CYS A 145 -20.29 -0.34 7.95
C CYS A 145 -20.48 -1.48 6.96
N LYS A 146 -21.10 -1.18 5.82
CA LYS A 146 -21.34 -2.10 4.71
C LYS A 146 -20.04 -2.74 4.19
N TYR A 147 -18.93 -1.98 4.18
CA TYR A 147 -17.68 -2.38 3.53
C TYR A 147 -16.70 -3.05 4.50
N CYS A 148 -16.39 -2.41 5.63
CA CYS A 148 -15.37 -2.88 6.55
C CYS A 148 -15.95 -3.52 7.82
N GLY A 149 -17.27 -3.42 8.05
CA GLY A 149 -17.94 -3.97 9.23
C GLY A 149 -17.67 -3.21 10.53
N ALA A 150 -17.09 -2.00 10.47
CA ALA A 150 -16.89 -1.12 11.63
C ALA A 150 -18.20 -0.87 12.38
N SER A 151 -18.15 -0.71 13.71
CA SER A 151 -19.31 -0.36 14.54
C SER A 151 -19.60 1.13 14.43
N LYS A 152 -20.86 1.50 14.22
CA LYS A 152 -21.27 2.91 14.17
C LYS A 152 -20.96 3.63 15.46
N SER A 153 -21.20 3.01 16.62
CA SER A 153 -20.94 3.58 17.92
C SER A 153 -19.46 3.92 18.18
N GLU A 154 -18.54 3.26 17.48
CA GLU A 154 -17.10 3.46 17.65
C GLU A 154 -16.50 4.39 16.60
N TYR A 155 -17.05 4.37 15.37
CA TYR A 155 -16.46 5.02 14.20
C TYR A 155 -17.32 6.13 13.59
N ASP A 156 -18.53 6.41 14.10
CA ASP A 156 -19.31 7.60 13.74
C ASP A 156 -18.72 8.80 14.48
N ARG A 157 -17.71 9.42 13.86
CA ARG A 157 -16.87 10.43 14.50
C ARG A 157 -17.15 11.81 13.94
N ASP A 158 -16.82 12.83 14.73
CA ASP A 158 -16.80 14.22 14.28
C ASP A 158 -15.89 14.38 13.04
N THR A 159 -16.24 15.36 12.20
CA THR A 159 -15.49 15.71 10.97
C THR A 159 -14.05 16.13 11.23
N SER A 160 -13.69 16.50 12.46
CA SER A 160 -12.33 16.84 12.89
C SER A 160 -11.46 15.61 13.15
N LEU A 161 -12.04 14.41 13.28
CA LEU A 161 -11.35 13.18 13.60
C LEU A 161 -11.17 12.30 12.34
N GLU A 162 -10.13 11.45 12.34
CA GLU A 162 -9.95 10.46 11.30
C GLU A 162 -11.08 9.42 11.32
N THR A 163 -11.68 9.15 10.16
CA THR A 163 -12.82 8.22 10.04
C THR A 163 -12.41 6.76 9.95
N TYR A 164 -11.15 6.50 9.58
CA TYR A 164 -10.64 5.15 9.25
C TYR A 164 -11.47 4.45 8.15
N ALA A 165 -12.16 5.24 7.34
CA ALA A 165 -12.79 4.78 6.12
C ALA A 165 -11.81 5.01 4.96
N TYR A 166 -11.27 3.94 4.42
CA TYR A 166 -10.29 4.00 3.35
C TYR A 166 -10.98 3.90 1.99
N GLU A 167 -10.78 4.89 1.13
CA GLU A 167 -11.46 5.03 -0.15
C GLU A 167 -11.43 3.71 -0.95
N PHE A 168 -10.26 3.10 -1.07
CA PHE A 168 -10.06 1.89 -1.88
C PHE A 168 -10.97 0.71 -1.50
N ILE A 169 -11.36 0.59 -0.23
CA ILE A 169 -12.24 -0.49 0.24
C ILE A 169 -13.67 -0.05 0.55
N HIS A 170 -13.97 1.26 0.54
CA HIS A 170 -15.30 1.79 0.81
C HIS A 170 -16.10 2.10 -0.45
N ILE A 171 -15.79 1.42 -1.55
CA ILE A 171 -16.46 1.49 -2.85
C ILE A 171 -16.89 0.11 -3.31
N ASN A 172 -17.88 0.03 -4.18
CA ASN A 172 -18.35 -1.25 -4.72
C ASN A 172 -17.35 -1.82 -5.75
N ASP A 173 -16.92 -1.00 -6.69
CA ASP A 173 -15.92 -1.37 -7.70
C ASP A 173 -14.76 -0.35 -7.69
N PRO A 174 -13.51 -0.78 -7.50
CA PRO A 174 -12.37 0.13 -7.51
C PRO A 174 -12.15 0.82 -8.87
N LYS A 175 -12.74 0.32 -9.94
CA LYS A 175 -12.72 0.96 -11.26
C LYS A 175 -13.52 2.26 -11.31
N ASP A 176 -14.43 2.48 -10.35
CA ASP A 176 -15.21 3.74 -10.27
C ASP A 176 -14.32 4.94 -9.90
N VAL A 177 -13.24 4.71 -9.13
CA VAL A 177 -12.27 5.76 -8.74
C VAL A 177 -10.96 5.65 -9.50
N LEU A 178 -10.64 4.48 -10.04
CA LEU A 178 -9.43 4.19 -10.79
C LEU A 178 -9.83 3.72 -12.21
N PRO A 179 -10.15 4.65 -13.14
CA PRO A 179 -10.68 4.29 -14.46
C PRO A 179 -9.63 3.71 -15.41
N MET A 180 -8.39 3.54 -14.96
CA MET A 180 -7.29 2.98 -15.73
C MET A 180 -6.94 1.56 -15.30
N LYS A 181 -6.18 0.86 -16.13
CA LYS A 181 -5.63 -0.46 -15.80
C LYS A 181 -4.29 -0.29 -15.09
N PHE A 182 -4.01 -1.21 -14.17
CA PHE A 182 -2.72 -1.32 -13.52
C PHE A 182 -2.11 -2.68 -13.82
N ASP A 183 -0.82 -2.68 -14.18
CA ASP A 183 -0.09 -3.92 -14.39
C ASP A 183 0.37 -4.52 -13.08
N VAL A 184 0.80 -3.69 -12.15
CA VAL A 184 1.31 -4.10 -10.85
C VAL A 184 0.59 -3.35 -9.73
N ILE A 185 0.07 -4.10 -8.77
CA ILE A 185 -0.44 -3.52 -7.51
C ILE A 185 0.43 -4.05 -6.38
N VAL A 186 1.00 -3.13 -5.60
CA VAL A 186 1.85 -3.49 -4.45
C VAL A 186 1.47 -2.65 -3.24
N GLY A 187 1.68 -3.17 -2.04
CA GLY A 187 1.45 -2.35 -0.86
C GLY A 187 1.46 -3.11 0.46
N ASN A 188 1.34 -2.31 1.51
CA ASN A 188 1.13 -2.77 2.88
C ASN A 188 -0.18 -2.16 3.39
N PRO A 189 -1.32 -2.85 3.24
CA PRO A 189 -2.62 -2.32 3.66
C PRO A 189 -2.72 -2.19 5.18
N PRO A 190 -3.64 -1.36 5.70
CA PRO A 190 -4.02 -1.39 7.11
C PRO A 190 -4.48 -2.79 7.54
N TYR A 191 -4.02 -3.25 8.70
CA TYR A 191 -4.23 -4.66 9.10
C TYR A 191 -5.57 -4.90 9.77
N GLN A 192 -6.00 -3.96 10.59
CA GLN A 192 -7.22 -4.09 11.39
C GLN A 192 -7.81 -2.72 11.68
N LEU A 193 -9.08 -2.70 11.99
CA LEU A 193 -9.71 -1.52 12.59
C LEU A 193 -9.36 -1.49 14.08
N SER A 194 -8.92 -0.33 14.56
CA SER A 194 -8.65 -0.10 15.99
C SER A 194 -9.95 -0.02 16.77
N ASP A 195 -10.09 -0.80 17.85
CA ASP A 195 -11.27 -0.79 18.71
C ASP A 195 -11.20 0.33 19.78
N GLY A 196 -10.80 1.54 19.38
CA GLY A 196 -10.92 2.72 20.27
C GLY A 196 -10.01 2.74 21.51
N GLY A 197 -8.90 1.98 21.52
CA GLY A 197 -7.88 2.04 22.59
C GLY A 197 -7.72 0.77 23.42
N GLY A 198 -8.40 -0.32 23.05
CA GLY A 198 -8.17 -1.61 23.66
C GLY A 198 -7.25 -2.48 22.81
N THR A 199 -6.15 -2.96 23.36
CA THR A 199 -5.37 -4.10 22.83
C THR A 199 -6.19 -5.41 22.89
N GLY A 200 -7.51 -5.29 22.90
CA GLY A 200 -8.47 -6.37 23.11
C GLY A 200 -8.62 -7.28 21.89
N SER A 201 -9.06 -8.49 22.18
CA SER A 201 -9.30 -9.60 21.24
C SER A 201 -10.37 -9.33 20.17
N SER A 202 -10.94 -8.12 20.05
CA SER A 202 -12.06 -7.77 19.18
C SER A 202 -11.68 -7.04 17.90
N ALA A 203 -10.43 -6.57 17.74
CA ALA A 203 -9.99 -5.90 16.52
C ALA A 203 -10.24 -6.77 15.27
N LYS A 204 -10.94 -6.18 14.29
CA LYS A 204 -11.33 -6.88 13.07
C LYS A 204 -10.29 -6.66 11.98
N PRO A 205 -9.85 -7.74 11.31
CA PRO A 205 -9.01 -7.62 10.13
C PRO A 205 -9.72 -6.84 9.03
N ILE A 206 -8.98 -6.02 8.27
CA ILE A 206 -9.49 -5.30 7.09
C ILE A 206 -8.60 -5.48 5.87
N TYR A 207 -7.38 -5.97 6.01
CA TYR A 207 -6.43 -6.16 4.92
C TYR A 207 -6.95 -7.06 3.79
N GLN A 208 -7.81 -8.05 4.10
CA GLN A 208 -8.44 -8.91 3.10
C GLN A 208 -9.28 -8.12 2.11
N HIS A 209 -9.91 -7.02 2.53
CA HIS A 209 -10.71 -6.19 1.63
C HIS A 209 -9.82 -5.45 0.62
N PHE A 210 -8.59 -5.07 1.01
CA PHE A 210 -7.63 -4.48 0.07
C PHE A 210 -7.18 -5.50 -0.98
N VAL A 211 -6.90 -6.74 -0.57
CA VAL A 211 -6.55 -7.83 -1.49
C VAL A 211 -7.69 -8.11 -2.46
N ASP A 212 -8.92 -8.21 -1.95
CA ASP A 212 -10.12 -8.46 -2.77
C ASP A 212 -10.36 -7.35 -3.80
N GLN A 213 -10.24 -6.08 -3.38
CA GLN A 213 -10.40 -4.94 -4.28
C GLN A 213 -9.28 -4.88 -5.32
N ALA A 214 -8.03 -5.16 -4.92
CA ALA A 214 -6.90 -5.22 -5.84
C ALA A 214 -7.10 -6.33 -6.91
N LYS A 215 -7.58 -7.51 -6.53
CA LYS A 215 -7.93 -8.58 -7.48
C LYS A 215 -9.04 -8.18 -8.47
N LYS A 216 -10.01 -7.35 -8.08
CA LYS A 216 -11.05 -6.84 -8.98
C LYS A 216 -10.50 -5.93 -10.10
N LEU A 217 -9.41 -5.21 -9.84
CA LEU A 217 -8.70 -4.43 -10.86
C LEU A 217 -8.01 -5.32 -11.91
N ASN A 218 -7.88 -6.63 -11.62
CA ASN A 218 -7.30 -7.63 -12.50
C ASN A 218 -5.88 -7.27 -12.99
N PRO A 219 -4.94 -6.93 -12.11
CA PRO A 219 -3.58 -6.58 -12.50
C PRO A 219 -2.86 -7.78 -13.12
N ARG A 220 -1.70 -7.56 -13.73
CA ARG A 220 -0.79 -8.68 -14.12
C ARG A 220 -0.17 -9.31 -12.87
N TYR A 221 0.23 -8.46 -11.92
CA TYR A 221 0.88 -8.88 -10.67
C TYR A 221 0.28 -8.13 -9.47
N LEU A 222 0.02 -8.89 -8.40
CA LEU A 222 -0.37 -8.32 -7.10
C LEU A 222 0.58 -8.84 -6.03
N ALA A 223 1.26 -7.93 -5.32
CA ALA A 223 2.11 -8.27 -4.20
C ALA A 223 1.75 -7.42 -2.97
N MET A 224 1.32 -8.05 -1.90
CA MET A 224 1.00 -7.37 -0.65
C MET A 224 1.63 -8.08 0.54
N ILE A 225 2.01 -7.28 1.55
CA ILE A 225 2.43 -7.79 2.85
C ILE A 225 1.28 -7.66 3.84
N ILE A 226 0.91 -8.78 4.46
CA ILE A 226 -0.27 -8.90 5.34
C ILE A 226 0.05 -9.78 6.54
N PRO A 227 -0.69 -9.70 7.66
CA PRO A 227 -0.53 -10.62 8.77
C PRO A 227 -0.78 -12.08 8.36
N SER A 228 0.06 -13.01 8.82
CA SER A 228 -0.07 -14.47 8.54
C SER A 228 -1.28 -15.12 9.21
N ARG A 229 -2.02 -14.39 10.04
CA ARG A 229 -3.20 -14.89 10.76
C ARG A 229 -4.24 -15.56 9.87
N TRP A 230 -4.37 -15.17 8.61
CA TRP A 230 -5.32 -15.79 7.69
C TRP A 230 -5.04 -17.28 7.44
N PHE A 231 -3.83 -17.76 7.68
CA PHE A 231 -3.48 -19.20 7.54
C PHE A 231 -4.33 -20.08 8.46
N SER A 232 -4.64 -19.60 9.65
CA SER A 232 -5.46 -20.35 10.63
C SER A 232 -6.96 -20.07 10.48
N GLY A 233 -7.36 -19.03 9.75
CA GLY A 233 -8.74 -18.58 9.66
C GLY A 233 -9.26 -17.93 10.95
N GLY A 234 -10.59 -17.90 11.10
CA GLY A 234 -11.26 -17.25 12.23
C GLY A 234 -11.31 -15.71 12.11
N LYS A 235 -12.01 -15.05 13.01
CA LYS A 235 -12.23 -13.59 12.99
C LYS A 235 -12.77 -13.05 11.64
N GLY A 236 -13.55 -13.88 10.90
CA GLY A 236 -14.11 -13.52 9.60
C GLY A 236 -13.17 -13.74 8.41
N LEU A 237 -12.02 -14.39 8.60
CA LEU A 237 -11.04 -14.67 7.55
C LEU A 237 -11.24 -16.03 6.85
N ASP A 238 -12.19 -16.85 7.26
CA ASP A 238 -12.37 -18.21 6.73
C ASP A 238 -12.63 -18.23 5.22
N LYS A 239 -13.47 -17.29 4.75
CA LYS A 239 -13.72 -17.11 3.32
C LYS A 239 -12.45 -16.68 2.59
N PHE A 240 -11.78 -15.63 3.06
CA PHE A 240 -10.54 -15.15 2.49
C PHE A 240 -9.46 -16.25 2.44
N ARG A 241 -9.31 -17.01 3.52
CA ARG A 241 -8.42 -18.18 3.58
C ARG A 241 -8.73 -19.19 2.48
N SER A 242 -10.00 -19.57 2.35
CA SER A 242 -10.43 -20.53 1.32
C SER A 242 -10.13 -20.03 -0.08
N GLU A 243 -10.42 -18.76 -0.37
CA GLU A 243 -10.17 -18.12 -1.67
C GLU A 243 -8.67 -18.02 -1.97
N MET A 244 -7.82 -17.65 -1.00
CA MET A 244 -6.38 -17.58 -1.18
C MET A 244 -5.75 -18.95 -1.43
N LEU A 245 -6.20 -20.00 -0.72
CA LEU A 245 -5.68 -21.36 -0.85
C LEU A 245 -6.14 -22.07 -2.12
N SER A 246 -7.26 -21.66 -2.69
CA SER A 246 -7.81 -22.26 -3.93
C SER A 246 -7.43 -21.46 -5.19
N ASP A 247 -6.79 -20.28 -5.06
CA ASP A 247 -6.40 -19.45 -6.18
C ASP A 247 -5.03 -19.92 -6.71
N ASP A 248 -5.02 -20.62 -7.83
CA ASP A 248 -3.84 -21.16 -8.50
C ASP A 248 -2.88 -20.07 -9.02
N ARG A 249 -3.33 -18.81 -9.05
CA ARG A 249 -2.53 -17.64 -9.40
C ARG A 249 -1.64 -17.14 -8.25
N LEU A 250 -1.79 -17.68 -7.04
CA LEU A 250 -0.86 -17.40 -5.94
C LEU A 250 0.47 -18.12 -6.18
N SER A 251 1.41 -17.44 -6.82
CA SER A 251 2.63 -18.05 -7.34
C SER A 251 3.78 -18.14 -6.32
N ARG A 252 3.82 -17.20 -5.35
CA ARG A 252 4.85 -17.17 -4.31
C ARG A 252 4.25 -16.70 -2.99
N LEU A 253 4.74 -17.27 -1.90
CA LEU A 253 4.39 -16.87 -0.54
C LEU A 253 5.65 -16.95 0.33
N VAL A 254 5.97 -15.86 1.03
CA VAL A 254 7.07 -15.80 2.00
C VAL A 254 6.46 -15.46 3.35
N ASP A 255 6.70 -16.31 4.33
CA ASP A 255 6.17 -16.18 5.69
C ASP A 255 7.27 -15.92 6.72
N PHE A 256 6.96 -15.07 7.66
CA PHE A 256 7.79 -14.74 8.82
C PHE A 256 6.99 -15.07 10.07
N GLU A 257 7.44 -16.06 10.84
CA GLU A 257 6.76 -16.49 12.06
C GLU A 257 6.69 -15.37 13.11
N ASN A 258 7.70 -14.51 13.15
CA ASN A 258 7.77 -13.39 14.06
C ASN A 258 7.60 -12.06 13.31
N PHE A 259 6.60 -11.28 13.67
CA PHE A 259 6.31 -9.98 13.08
C PHE A 259 7.50 -8.99 13.19
N ARG A 260 8.29 -9.07 14.27
CA ARG A 260 9.46 -8.23 14.50
C ARG A 260 10.60 -8.44 13.51
N ASP A 261 10.66 -9.60 12.85
CA ASP A 261 11.67 -9.89 11.82
C ASP A 261 11.46 -9.03 10.57
N VAL A 262 10.24 -8.57 10.36
CA VAL A 262 9.83 -7.72 9.24
C VAL A 262 9.67 -6.25 9.65
N PHE A 263 9.10 -6.03 10.82
CA PHE A 263 8.75 -4.69 11.34
C PHE A 263 9.39 -4.48 12.72
N PRO A 264 10.68 -4.14 12.77
CA PRO A 264 11.36 -3.87 14.05
C PRO A 264 10.67 -2.74 14.83
N GLY A 265 10.35 -2.98 16.10
CA GLY A 265 9.71 -1.99 16.96
C GLY A 265 8.19 -1.99 16.93
N VAL A 266 7.55 -2.84 16.13
CA VAL A 266 6.09 -3.04 16.15
C VAL A 266 5.75 -4.30 16.92
N ASP A 267 4.85 -4.18 17.89
CA ASP A 267 4.41 -5.30 18.73
C ASP A 267 3.02 -5.78 18.28
N LEU A 268 3.02 -6.64 17.27
CA LEU A 268 1.83 -7.35 16.79
C LEU A 268 2.01 -8.85 17.04
N ALA A 269 0.98 -9.48 17.62
CA ALA A 269 0.99 -10.91 17.86
C ALA A 269 0.83 -11.68 16.54
N GLY A 270 1.68 -12.66 16.32
CA GLY A 270 1.70 -13.53 15.14
C GLY A 270 2.77 -13.09 14.14
N GLY A 271 2.71 -13.69 12.96
CA GLY A 271 3.65 -13.46 11.87
C GLY A 271 3.10 -12.50 10.80
N ALA A 272 3.96 -12.17 9.86
CA ALA A 272 3.59 -11.48 8.63
C ALA A 272 4.00 -12.31 7.42
N CYS A 273 3.27 -12.19 6.34
CA CYS A 273 3.64 -12.80 5.08
C CYS A 273 3.49 -11.80 3.94
N TYR A 274 4.31 -11.95 2.92
CA TYR A 274 4.05 -11.30 1.64
C TYR A 274 3.92 -12.36 0.56
N PHE A 275 3.15 -12.03 -0.48
CA PHE A 275 2.85 -12.95 -1.55
C PHE A 275 2.96 -12.26 -2.92
N LEU A 276 3.14 -13.07 -3.96
CA LEU A 276 2.96 -12.70 -5.35
C LEU A 276 1.79 -13.49 -5.92
N TRP A 277 0.80 -12.79 -6.39
CA TRP A 277 -0.26 -13.30 -7.24
C TRP A 277 0.04 -12.86 -8.68
N ASP A 278 0.12 -13.81 -9.59
CA ASP A 278 0.38 -13.60 -11.02
C ASP A 278 -0.84 -14.07 -11.81
N ARG A 279 -1.50 -13.16 -12.49
CA ARG A 279 -2.71 -13.44 -13.28
C ARG A 279 -2.54 -14.60 -14.26
N ASN A 280 -1.35 -14.79 -14.78
CA ASN A 280 -1.05 -15.79 -15.81
C ASN A 280 -0.43 -17.07 -15.23
N HIS A 281 -0.23 -17.14 -13.91
CA HIS A 281 0.23 -18.37 -13.27
C HIS A 281 -0.92 -19.38 -13.17
N HIS A 282 -0.63 -20.62 -13.50
CA HIS A 282 -1.52 -21.76 -13.36
C HIS A 282 -0.70 -22.84 -12.67
N GLY A 283 -0.90 -22.99 -11.34
CA GLY A 283 -0.16 -23.85 -10.43
C GLY A 283 -0.25 -25.35 -10.75
#